data_b260b32ac47be994894dd76d82408a3d
#
_entry.id   b260b32ac47be994894dd76d82408a3d
#
_cell.length_a   1.000
_cell.length_b   1.000
_cell.length_c   1.000
_cell.angle_alpha   90.00
_cell.angle_beta   90.00
_cell.angle_gamma   90.00
#
_symmetry.space_group_name_H-M   'P 1'
#
loop_
_entity.id
_entity.type
_entity.pdbx_description
1 polymer ?
#
loop_
_entity_poly.entity_id
_entity_poly.type
_entity_poly.pdbx_seq_one_letter_code
_entity_poly.pdbx_strand_id
1 'polypeptide(L)'
;MEIKTLQIFTDYVCPWCYLGQARLKKVISKYKINSEIIHFPLHPDTPKGGRNLLDLFGCSQEELNQKNSMMSKLMNEENLEYNDREYTYNSRLAQELGYWAQFKYKNEEIHDELYKSYFINKNNVY
;
A
#
# COMPACT_ATOMS: atom_id res chain seq x y z
N MET A 1 32.70 -3.17 -4.81
CA MET A 1 31.50 -2.60 -5.45
C MET A 1 30.59 -2.04 -4.37
N GLU A 2 30.20 -0.79 -4.50
CA GLU A 2 29.33 -0.13 -3.55
C GLU A 2 27.90 -0.69 -3.64
N ILE A 3 27.34 -1.12 -2.50
CA ILE A 3 25.96 -1.58 -2.43
C ILE A 3 25.08 -0.35 -2.19
N LYS A 4 24.22 -0.06 -3.14
CA LYS A 4 23.27 1.05 -3.02
C LYS A 4 22.04 0.62 -2.24
N THR A 5 21.51 1.51 -1.43
CA THR A 5 20.25 1.31 -0.70
C THR A 5 19.15 2.13 -1.36
N LEU A 6 18.06 1.46 -1.70
CA LEU A 6 16.86 2.09 -2.24
C LEU A 6 15.91 2.43 -1.09
N GLN A 7 15.61 3.70 -0.91
CA GLN A 7 14.61 4.15 0.06
C GLN A 7 13.23 4.17 -0.58
N ILE A 8 12.27 3.49 0.02
CA ILE A 8 10.93 3.31 -0.52
C ILE A 8 9.93 3.98 0.43
N PHE A 9 9.41 5.13 0.01
CA PHE A 9 8.37 5.84 0.75
C PHE A 9 7.02 5.20 0.43
N THR A 10 6.31 4.72 1.46
CA THR A 10 5.13 3.88 1.25
C THR A 10 4.01 4.13 2.26
N ASP A 11 2.79 3.81 1.83
CA ASP A 11 1.58 3.86 2.65
C ASP A 11 0.71 2.64 2.33
N TYR A 12 0.22 1.93 3.35
CA TYR A 12 -0.55 0.70 3.18
C TYR A 12 -1.94 0.89 2.56
N VAL A 13 -2.42 2.12 2.47
CA VAL A 13 -3.71 2.43 1.82
C VAL A 13 -3.54 3.03 0.42
N CYS A 14 -2.32 3.10 -0.07
CA CYS A 14 -1.99 3.59 -1.41
C CYS A 14 -1.90 2.41 -2.39
N PRO A 15 -2.77 2.33 -3.41
CA PRO A 15 -2.73 1.22 -4.36
C PRO A 15 -1.45 1.18 -5.20
N TRP A 16 -0.89 2.34 -5.52
CA TRP A 16 0.39 2.42 -6.23
C TRP A 16 1.55 1.88 -5.40
N CYS A 17 1.48 2.03 -4.07
CA CYS A 17 2.48 1.46 -3.16
C CYS A 17 2.38 -0.07 -3.10
N TYR A 18 1.17 -0.61 -3.07
CA TYR A 18 0.92 -2.06 -3.12
C TYR A 18 1.45 -2.66 -4.43
N LEU A 19 1.09 -2.06 -5.56
CA LEU A 19 1.57 -2.46 -6.88
C LEU A 19 3.09 -2.32 -6.99
N GLY A 20 3.62 -1.19 -6.54
CA GLY A 20 5.04 -0.86 -6.57
C GLY A 20 5.88 -1.85 -5.78
N GLN A 21 5.40 -2.30 -4.62
CA GLN A 21 6.10 -3.30 -3.81
C GLN A 21 6.26 -4.62 -4.55
N ALA A 22 5.23 -5.10 -5.24
CA ALA A 22 5.31 -6.33 -6.02
C ALA A 22 6.33 -6.22 -7.15
N ARG A 23 6.37 -5.09 -7.83
CA ARG A 23 7.35 -4.82 -8.89
C ARG A 23 8.77 -4.70 -8.35
N LEU A 24 8.94 -4.01 -7.23
CA LEU A 24 10.24 -3.82 -6.58
C LEU A 24 10.84 -5.14 -6.07
N LYS A 25 10.03 -6.05 -5.56
CA LYS A 25 10.51 -7.37 -5.12
C LYS A 25 11.24 -8.11 -6.25
N LYS A 26 10.74 -8.02 -7.47
CA LYS A 26 11.37 -8.62 -8.65
C LYS A 26 12.73 -7.99 -8.97
N VAL A 27 12.79 -6.65 -8.90
CA VAL A 27 14.02 -5.89 -9.18
C VAL A 27 15.07 -6.12 -8.10
N ILE A 28 14.68 -6.06 -6.84
CA ILE A 28 15.57 -6.26 -5.68
C ILE A 28 16.17 -7.65 -5.71
N SER A 29 15.37 -8.67 -5.99
CA SER A 29 15.82 -10.05 -6.11
C SER A 29 16.83 -10.22 -7.24
N LYS A 30 16.56 -9.60 -8.40
CA LYS A 30 17.42 -9.75 -9.59
C LYS A 30 18.75 -9.04 -9.46
N TYR A 31 18.78 -7.86 -8.88
CA TYR A 31 19.96 -6.98 -8.87
C TYR A 31 20.66 -6.88 -7.52
N LYS A 32 20.24 -7.62 -6.51
CA LYS A 32 20.82 -7.60 -5.15
C LYS A 32 20.94 -6.19 -4.59
N ILE A 33 19.84 -5.45 -4.62
CA ILE A 33 19.74 -4.09 -4.09
C ILE A 33 19.23 -4.16 -2.65
N ASN A 34 19.86 -3.43 -1.74
CA ASN A 34 19.30 -3.23 -0.41
C ASN A 34 18.12 -2.27 -0.47
N SER A 35 17.10 -2.51 0.31
CA SER A 35 15.94 -1.63 0.39
C SER A 35 15.59 -1.28 1.82
N GLU A 36 15.08 -0.08 2.01
CA GLU A 36 14.62 0.44 3.28
C GLU A 36 13.24 1.05 3.09
N ILE A 37 12.27 0.60 3.88
CA ILE A 37 10.91 1.15 3.84
C ILE A 37 10.84 2.36 4.76
N ILE A 38 10.39 3.48 4.20
CA ILE A 38 10.11 4.72 4.92
C ILE A 38 8.60 4.90 4.95
N HIS A 39 8.03 4.87 6.14
CA HIS A 39 6.59 5.05 6.31
C HIS A 39 6.20 6.50 6.07
N PHE A 40 5.26 6.72 5.18
CA PHE A 40 4.84 8.06 4.75
C PHE A 40 3.32 8.11 4.57
N PRO A 41 2.56 8.56 5.58
CA PRO A 41 1.11 8.67 5.45
C PRO A 41 0.75 9.76 4.45
N LEU A 42 0.03 9.38 3.38
CA LEU A 42 -0.38 10.31 2.33
C LEU A 42 -1.54 11.20 2.76
N HIS A 43 -2.44 10.68 3.59
CA HIS A 43 -3.62 11.39 4.06
C HIS A 43 -3.74 11.29 5.58
N PRO A 44 -2.84 11.98 6.34
CA PRO A 44 -2.79 11.85 7.80
C PRO A 44 -4.00 12.43 8.53
N ASP A 45 -4.79 13.25 7.85
CA ASP A 45 -6.01 13.86 8.35
C ASP A 45 -7.27 12.99 8.19
N THR A 46 -7.13 11.78 7.65
CA THR A 46 -8.25 10.85 7.50
C THR A 46 -8.81 10.47 8.87
N PRO A 47 -10.14 10.59 9.09
CA PRO A 47 -10.76 10.20 10.37
C PRO A 47 -10.63 8.69 10.64
N LYS A 48 -10.79 8.30 11.90
CA LYS A 48 -10.77 6.89 12.33
C LYS A 48 -11.76 6.01 11.57
N GLY A 49 -12.94 6.54 11.27
CA GLY A 49 -13.98 5.81 10.56
C GLY A 49 -13.76 5.72 9.06
N GLY A 50 -12.70 6.36 8.57
CA GLY A 50 -12.39 6.39 7.15
C GLY A 50 -13.01 7.57 6.42
N ARG A 51 -12.70 7.66 5.14
CA ARG A 51 -13.21 8.70 4.24
C ARG A 51 -13.65 8.07 2.93
N ASN A 52 -14.79 8.50 2.42
CA ASN A 52 -15.27 8.06 1.11
C ASN A 52 -14.33 8.55 0.01
N LEU A 53 -13.99 7.68 -0.91
CA LEU A 53 -13.08 8.01 -2.01
C LEU A 53 -13.69 9.01 -3.01
N LEU A 54 -15.01 9.07 -3.12
CA LEU A 54 -15.67 10.10 -3.94
C LEU A 54 -15.37 11.50 -3.40
N ASP A 55 -15.37 11.65 -2.07
CA ASP A 55 -15.04 12.92 -1.42
C ASP A 55 -13.55 13.23 -1.55
N LEU A 56 -12.69 12.23 -1.31
CA LEU A 56 -11.24 12.41 -1.37
C LEU A 56 -10.78 12.85 -2.75
N PHE A 57 -11.30 12.21 -3.79
CA PHE A 57 -10.89 12.49 -5.17
C PHE A 57 -11.73 13.57 -5.85
N GLY A 58 -12.86 13.99 -5.23
CA GLY A 58 -13.78 14.94 -5.85
C GLY A 58 -14.34 14.42 -7.17
N CYS A 59 -14.67 13.14 -7.25
CA CYS A 59 -15.08 12.48 -8.48
C CYS A 59 -16.46 11.83 -8.37
N SER A 60 -17.03 11.47 -9.53
CA SER A 60 -18.28 10.73 -9.61
C SER A 60 -18.06 9.21 -9.36
N GLN A 61 -19.15 8.50 -9.11
CA GLN A 61 -19.10 7.04 -8.96
C GLN A 61 -18.57 6.37 -10.22
N GLU A 62 -18.93 6.88 -11.40
CA GLU A 62 -18.44 6.36 -12.68
C GLU A 62 -16.92 6.52 -12.81
N GLU A 63 -16.40 7.70 -12.45
CA GLU A 63 -14.96 7.95 -12.45
C GLU A 63 -14.22 7.06 -11.45
N LEU A 64 -14.80 6.84 -10.26
CA LEU A 64 -14.22 5.92 -9.28
C LEU A 64 -14.20 4.48 -9.82
N ASN A 65 -15.28 4.05 -10.47
CA ASN A 65 -15.35 2.73 -11.09
C ASN A 65 -14.26 2.55 -12.16
N GLN A 66 -13.98 3.58 -12.95
CA GLN A 66 -12.91 3.57 -13.94
C GLN A 66 -11.53 3.47 -13.28
N LYS A 67 -11.30 4.21 -12.19
CA LYS A 67 -10.06 4.13 -11.42
C LYS A 67 -9.86 2.73 -10.83
N ASN A 68 -10.90 2.15 -10.26
CA ASN A 68 -10.85 0.80 -9.71
C ASN A 68 -10.58 -0.25 -10.80
N SER A 69 -11.21 -0.13 -11.96
CA SER A 69 -10.99 -1.04 -13.10
C SER A 69 -9.55 -0.97 -13.60
N MET A 70 -9.00 0.23 -13.71
CA MET A 70 -7.59 0.42 -14.12
C MET A 70 -6.64 -0.23 -13.11
N MET A 71 -6.85 0.01 -11.83
CA MET A 71 -6.02 -0.58 -10.77
C MET A 71 -6.14 -2.09 -10.74
N SER A 72 -7.36 -2.62 -10.87
CA SER A 72 -7.60 -4.05 -10.91
C SER A 72 -6.83 -4.73 -12.05
N LYS A 73 -6.81 -4.11 -13.22
CA LYS A 73 -6.04 -4.61 -14.37
C LYS A 73 -4.54 -4.63 -14.08
N LEU A 74 -3.99 -3.55 -13.54
CA LEU A 74 -2.57 -3.46 -13.22
C LEU A 74 -2.17 -4.47 -12.13
N MET A 75 -3.01 -4.64 -11.11
CA MET A 75 -2.79 -5.62 -10.04
C MET A 75 -2.79 -7.04 -10.58
N ASN A 76 -3.74 -7.35 -11.47
CA ASN A 76 -3.84 -8.66 -12.11
C ASN A 76 -2.60 -9.00 -12.94
N GLU A 77 -2.02 -8.02 -13.63
CA GLU A 77 -0.77 -8.19 -14.38
C GLU A 77 0.41 -8.60 -13.47
N GLU A 78 0.35 -8.23 -12.20
CA GLU A 78 1.37 -8.58 -11.20
C GLU A 78 0.93 -9.75 -10.30
N ASN A 79 -0.15 -10.45 -10.64
CA ASN A 79 -0.74 -11.53 -9.85
C ASN A 79 -1.10 -11.11 -8.42
N LEU A 80 -1.50 -9.85 -8.26
CA LEU A 80 -1.98 -9.33 -6.99
C LEU A 80 -3.49 -9.36 -6.94
N GLU A 81 -4.03 -9.88 -5.85
CA GLU A 81 -5.44 -9.81 -5.55
C GLU A 81 -5.82 -8.39 -5.13
N TYR A 82 -6.94 -7.90 -5.65
CA TYR A 82 -7.39 -6.54 -5.41
C TYR A 82 -8.92 -6.46 -5.52
N ASN A 83 -9.55 -5.83 -4.55
CA ASN A 83 -10.98 -5.57 -4.57
C ASN A 83 -11.25 -4.07 -4.73
N ASP A 84 -12.32 -3.72 -5.43
CA ASP A 84 -12.70 -2.34 -5.66
C ASP A 84 -12.88 -1.59 -4.34
N ARG A 85 -12.34 -0.37 -4.30
CA ARG A 85 -12.35 0.45 -3.10
C ARG A 85 -13.48 1.47 -3.12
N GLU A 86 -14.06 1.71 -1.96
CA GLU A 86 -15.04 2.78 -1.72
C GLU A 86 -14.55 3.76 -0.65
N TYR A 87 -13.75 3.27 0.29
CA TYR A 87 -13.22 4.05 1.43
C TYR A 87 -11.71 3.94 1.51
N THR A 88 -11.08 5.00 2.00
CA THR A 88 -9.72 4.96 2.53
C THR A 88 -9.77 5.12 4.04
N TYR A 89 -8.73 4.68 4.71
CA TYR A 89 -8.62 4.73 6.16
C TYR A 89 -7.35 5.42 6.59
N ASN A 90 -7.32 5.91 7.83
CA ASN A 90 -6.11 6.43 8.42
C ASN A 90 -5.13 5.28 8.65
N SER A 91 -3.96 5.37 8.04
CA SER A 91 -2.97 4.28 8.05
C SER A 91 -1.93 4.39 9.16
N ARG A 92 -2.09 5.34 10.10
CA ARG A 92 -1.09 5.58 11.13
C ARG A 92 -0.77 4.34 11.96
N LEU A 93 -1.79 3.68 12.52
CA LEU A 93 -1.56 2.50 13.36
C LEU A 93 -0.99 1.33 12.57
N ALA A 94 -1.46 1.14 11.33
CA ALA A 94 -0.89 0.13 10.44
C ALA A 94 0.60 0.39 10.18
N GLN A 95 0.97 1.65 9.94
CA GLN A 95 2.37 2.02 9.72
C GLN A 95 3.22 1.84 10.97
N GLU A 96 2.69 2.20 12.13
CA GLU A 96 3.38 1.96 13.41
C GLU A 96 3.59 0.47 13.65
N LEU A 97 2.58 -0.35 13.37
CA LEU A 97 2.68 -1.81 13.47
C LEU A 97 3.73 -2.38 12.50
N GLY A 98 3.69 -1.94 11.25
CA GLY A 98 4.66 -2.38 10.24
C GLY A 98 6.10 -2.01 10.61
N TYR A 99 6.30 -0.79 11.07
CA TYR A 99 7.62 -0.33 11.56
C TYR A 99 8.10 -1.18 12.73
N TRP A 100 7.24 -1.35 13.75
CA TRP A 100 7.57 -2.11 14.95
C TRP A 100 7.92 -3.58 14.62
N ALA A 101 7.12 -4.23 13.80
CA ALA A 101 7.34 -5.62 13.44
C ALA A 101 8.63 -5.80 12.62
N GLN A 102 8.89 -4.91 11.68
CA GLN A 102 10.12 -4.96 10.88
C GLN A 102 11.36 -4.65 11.72
N PHE A 103 11.31 -3.59 12.51
CA PHE A 103 12.46 -3.12 13.28
C PHE A 103 12.82 -4.07 14.42
N LYS A 104 11.83 -4.52 15.19
CA LYS A 104 12.04 -5.36 16.36
C LYS A 104 12.22 -6.84 16.04
N TYR A 105 11.45 -7.35 15.07
CA TYR A 105 11.44 -8.78 14.73
C TYR A 105 12.01 -9.09 13.35
N LYS A 106 12.42 -8.09 12.60
CA LYS A 106 12.86 -8.22 11.21
C LYS A 106 11.84 -8.95 10.33
N ASN A 107 10.56 -8.77 10.66
CA ASN A 107 9.46 -9.40 9.94
C ASN A 107 9.02 -8.50 8.78
N GLU A 108 9.38 -8.88 7.56
CA GLU A 108 8.99 -8.15 6.35
C GLU A 108 7.64 -8.62 5.78
N GLU A 109 7.16 -9.79 6.18
CA GLU A 109 5.86 -10.32 5.75
C GLU A 109 4.70 -9.47 6.25
N ILE A 110 4.90 -8.72 7.33
CA ILE A 110 3.89 -7.82 7.87
C ILE A 110 3.39 -6.80 6.83
N HIS A 111 4.25 -6.36 5.93
CA HIS A 111 3.87 -5.41 4.89
C HIS A 111 2.84 -5.99 3.93
N ASP A 112 3.05 -7.24 3.50
CA ASP A 112 2.10 -7.94 2.63
C ASP A 112 0.76 -8.17 3.34
N GLU A 113 0.78 -8.55 4.60
CA GLU A 113 -0.43 -8.77 5.39
C GLU A 113 -1.23 -7.48 5.60
N LEU A 114 -0.57 -6.36 5.84
CA LEU A 114 -1.24 -5.07 5.97
C LEU A 114 -1.86 -4.60 4.65
N TYR A 115 -1.17 -4.78 3.53
CA TYR A 115 -1.76 -4.50 2.21
C TYR A 115 -2.99 -5.38 1.94
N LYS A 116 -2.90 -6.67 2.22
CA LYS A 116 -4.03 -7.60 2.04
C LYS A 116 -5.22 -7.25 2.91
N SER A 117 -4.96 -6.85 4.14
CA SER A 117 -6.02 -6.45 5.08
C SER A 117 -6.88 -5.33 4.49
N TYR A 118 -6.26 -4.35 3.86
CA TYR A 118 -6.99 -3.25 3.26
C TYR A 118 -7.49 -3.56 1.83
N PHE A 119 -6.61 -3.99 0.93
CA PHE A 119 -6.95 -4.11 -0.50
C PHE A 119 -7.77 -5.36 -0.83
N ILE A 120 -7.66 -6.41 -0.06
CA ILE A 120 -8.41 -7.65 -0.28
C ILE A 120 -9.61 -7.72 0.65
N ASN A 121 -9.38 -7.57 1.96
CA ASN A 121 -10.40 -7.76 2.98
C ASN A 121 -11.19 -6.48 3.29
N LYS A 122 -10.78 -5.33 2.77
CA LYS A 122 -11.42 -4.03 2.96
C LYS A 122 -11.56 -3.63 4.44
N ASN A 123 -10.63 -4.07 5.28
CA ASN A 123 -10.61 -3.75 6.70
C ASN A 123 -10.19 -2.29 6.94
N ASN A 124 -10.75 -1.70 8.00
CA ASN A 124 -10.22 -0.47 8.54
C ASN A 124 -8.90 -0.79 9.25
N VAL A 125 -7.82 -0.19 8.78
CA VAL A 125 -6.45 -0.44 9.28
C VAL A 125 -5.98 0.59 10.32
N TYR A 126 -6.90 1.41 10.84
CA TYR A 126 -6.62 2.34 11.94
C TYR A 126 -6.49 1.62 13.25
#